data_845eb67231ef790304465fa3c24805a9
#
_entry.id   845eb67231ef790304465fa3c24805a9
#
_cell.length_a   1.000
_cell.length_b   1.000
_cell.length_c   1.000
_cell.angle_alpha   90.00
_cell.angle_beta   90.00
_cell.angle_gamma   90.00
#
_symmetry.space_group_name_H-M   'P 1'
#
loop_
_entity.id
_entity.type
_entity.pdbx_description
1 polymer ?
#
loop_
_entity_poly.entity_id
_entity_poly.type
_entity_poly.pdbx_seq_one_letter_code
_entity_poly.pdbx_strand_id
1 'polypeptide(L)'
;MLKKLLHNTKVDRKSSDILNVVQIKPGIKVKTDESKDTLLTEFGKETLKDRYLLPDENYQGMFARVASYFSEDANHAQRLYDYMSKHWFMPSTPILSNGGTNRGLPISCFLNEANDSLHGILELWNENVWLASKGGGIGSYWGNLRGIGEKVGQAGKTSGVVPFIRVMDSLTLAISQGSLRRGSAACYLPIWHPEVEEFIDLRRPTGGDPNRKALNLHHGIVITDDFMRAVEDDKDWFLKSPKDGAIQKTIKARSLWIKLLTTRIETGEPYLLFIDKVNEAIPNHQKLSGLQVKMSNLC
;
A
#
# COMPACT_ATOMS: atom_id res chain seq x y z
N MET A 1 3.56 13.81 14.35
CA MET A 1 3.18 12.60 15.10
C MET A 1 4.15 11.43 14.86
N LEU A 2 4.60 11.17 13.64
CA LEU A 2 5.62 10.13 13.35
C LEU A 2 6.98 10.36 14.03
N LYS A 3 7.44 11.61 14.18
CA LYS A 3 8.71 11.93 14.87
C LYS A 3 8.78 11.45 16.33
N LYS A 4 7.65 11.31 17.01
CA LYS A 4 7.61 10.79 18.41
C LYS A 4 7.69 9.27 18.51
N LEU A 5 7.31 8.55 17.44
CA LEU A 5 7.40 7.08 17.39
C LEU A 5 8.81 6.57 17.04
N LEU A 6 9.61 7.39 16.35
CA LEU A 6 10.97 7.01 15.92
C LEU A 6 12.08 7.34 16.93
N HIS A 7 11.80 8.14 17.98
CA HIS A 7 12.83 8.63 18.91
C HIS A 7 13.04 7.77 20.16
N ASN A 8 12.28 6.69 20.37
CA ASN A 8 12.42 5.84 21.57
C ASN A 8 13.01 4.45 21.32
N THR A 9 13.62 4.20 20.17
CA THR A 9 14.40 2.98 19.98
C THR A 9 15.89 3.32 19.96
N LYS A 10 16.50 3.43 21.14
CA LYS A 10 17.95 3.22 21.28
C LYS A 10 18.23 1.77 20.91
N VAL A 11 18.69 1.55 19.69
CA VAL A 11 19.23 0.25 19.26
C VAL A 11 20.63 0.15 19.83
N ASP A 12 20.77 -0.49 20.98
CA ASP A 12 22.07 -0.99 21.43
C ASP A 12 22.47 -2.15 20.53
N ARG A 13 23.47 -1.89 19.68
CA ARG A 13 24.13 -2.92 18.87
C ARG A 13 25.01 -3.80 19.78
N LYS A 14 24.44 -4.84 20.35
CA LYS A 14 25.20 -6.01 20.74
C LYS A 14 24.53 -7.25 20.15
N SER A 15 25.37 -7.98 19.44
CA SER A 15 25.12 -9.16 18.65
C SER A 15 24.42 -10.30 19.39
N SER A 16 23.67 -11.09 18.63
CA SER A 16 23.50 -12.55 18.72
C SER A 16 22.60 -13.19 19.76
N ASP A 17 21.79 -12.52 20.55
CA ASP A 17 20.78 -13.18 21.38
C ASP A 17 19.52 -12.32 21.51
N ILE A 18 18.87 -12.01 20.38
CA ILE A 18 17.52 -11.48 20.42
C ILE A 18 16.57 -12.67 20.53
N LEU A 19 16.46 -13.20 21.73
CA LEU A 19 15.28 -13.95 22.15
C LEU A 19 14.08 -13.02 21.88
N ASN A 20 13.23 -13.42 20.93
CA ASN A 20 11.98 -12.74 20.66
C ASN A 20 11.11 -12.81 21.91
N VAL A 21 11.20 -11.82 22.78
CA VAL A 21 10.37 -11.74 23.97
C VAL A 21 8.95 -11.45 23.52
N VAL A 22 8.12 -12.46 23.56
CA VAL A 22 6.67 -12.30 23.38
C VAL A 22 6.16 -11.47 24.54
N GLN A 23 5.78 -10.22 24.31
CA GLN A 23 5.12 -9.39 25.32
C GLN A 23 3.64 -9.75 25.38
N ILE A 24 3.33 -10.80 26.12
CA ILE A 24 1.96 -11.05 26.56
C ILE A 24 1.63 -10.00 27.63
N LYS A 25 0.50 -9.36 27.52
CA LYS A 25 0.04 -8.42 28.58
C LYS A 25 0.00 -9.13 29.91
N PRO A 26 0.61 -8.59 30.99
CA PRO A 26 0.58 -9.23 32.30
C PRO A 26 -0.86 -9.51 32.76
N GLY A 27 -1.13 -10.73 33.23
CA GLY A 27 -2.42 -11.11 33.79
C GLY A 27 -3.45 -11.69 32.83
N ILE A 28 -3.23 -11.66 31.51
CA ILE A 28 -4.16 -12.28 30.57
C ILE A 28 -3.68 -13.68 30.19
N LYS A 29 -4.42 -14.71 30.68
CA LYS A 29 -4.21 -16.11 30.32
C LYS A 29 -5.35 -16.60 29.44
N VAL A 30 -5.02 -17.30 28.35
CA VAL A 30 -5.96 -17.93 27.44
C VAL A 30 -5.87 -19.44 27.58
N LYS A 31 -7.01 -20.10 27.69
CA LYS A 31 -7.11 -21.57 27.71
C LYS A 31 -7.07 -22.07 26.26
N THR A 32 -6.04 -22.84 25.93
CA THR A 32 -5.88 -23.40 24.59
C THR A 32 -6.42 -24.82 24.51
N ASP A 33 -6.78 -25.24 23.29
CA ASP A 33 -7.34 -26.56 22.98
C ASP A 33 -6.67 -27.10 21.71
N GLU A 34 -5.70 -27.98 21.86
CA GLU A 34 -4.92 -28.57 20.77
C GLU A 34 -5.74 -29.47 19.83
N SER A 35 -6.91 -29.96 20.29
CA SER A 35 -7.79 -30.75 19.42
C SER A 35 -8.26 -29.95 18.17
N LYS A 36 -8.26 -28.62 18.26
CA LYS A 36 -8.61 -27.72 17.15
C LYS A 36 -7.57 -27.69 16.02
N ASP A 37 -6.37 -28.24 16.23
CA ASP A 37 -5.37 -28.43 15.17
C ASP A 37 -5.85 -29.37 14.06
N THR A 38 -6.87 -30.19 14.34
CA THR A 38 -7.54 -31.03 13.36
C THR A 38 -8.32 -30.23 12.31
N LEU A 39 -8.65 -28.97 12.59
CA LEU A 39 -9.31 -28.06 11.66
C LEU A 39 -8.34 -27.45 10.64
N LEU A 40 -7.04 -27.51 10.92
CA LEU A 40 -6.00 -27.03 10.01
C LEU A 40 -5.70 -28.08 8.93
N THR A 41 -5.72 -27.67 7.68
CA THR A 41 -5.20 -28.50 6.59
C THR A 41 -3.68 -28.66 6.68
N GLU A 42 -3.10 -29.70 6.07
CA GLU A 42 -1.63 -29.87 6.07
C GLU A 42 -0.93 -28.66 5.43
N PHE A 43 -1.46 -28.15 4.31
CA PHE A 43 -0.96 -26.90 3.70
C PHE A 43 -1.04 -25.71 4.67
N GLY A 44 -2.13 -25.57 5.43
CA GLY A 44 -2.28 -24.55 6.46
C GLY A 44 -1.23 -24.66 7.55
N LYS A 45 -0.98 -25.86 8.06
CA LYS A 45 0.04 -26.15 9.07
C LYS A 45 1.45 -25.79 8.60
N GLU A 46 1.81 -26.18 7.36
CA GLU A 46 3.10 -25.83 6.78
C GLU A 46 3.25 -24.31 6.60
N THR A 47 2.21 -23.63 6.11
CA THR A 47 2.20 -22.17 5.95
C THR A 47 2.38 -21.45 7.29
N LEU A 48 1.70 -21.93 8.35
CA LEU A 48 1.84 -21.35 9.68
C LEU A 48 3.25 -21.53 10.24
N LYS A 49 3.85 -22.72 10.07
CA LYS A 49 5.24 -22.97 10.47
C LYS A 49 6.24 -22.09 9.75
N ASP A 50 6.08 -21.95 8.44
CA ASP A 50 7.02 -21.19 7.60
C ASP A 50 7.03 -19.68 7.91
N ARG A 51 5.86 -19.10 8.21
CA ARG A 51 5.70 -17.64 8.19
C ARG A 51 5.19 -16.99 9.47
N TYR A 52 4.46 -17.74 10.31
CA TYR A 52 3.69 -17.13 11.41
C TYR A 52 4.18 -17.49 12.78
N LEU A 53 4.57 -18.74 13.00
CA LEU A 53 4.97 -19.20 14.32
C LEU A 53 6.28 -18.54 14.79
N LEU A 54 6.37 -18.34 16.08
CA LEU A 54 7.63 -18.06 16.76
C LEU A 54 8.42 -19.36 16.96
N PRO A 55 9.73 -19.31 17.22
CA PRO A 55 10.47 -20.47 17.69
C PRO A 55 9.75 -21.10 18.89
N ASP A 56 9.59 -22.42 18.87
CA ASP A 56 8.94 -23.22 19.91
C ASP A 56 7.44 -22.93 20.14
N GLU A 57 6.80 -22.17 19.26
CA GLU A 57 5.36 -21.90 19.31
C GLU A 57 4.56 -22.96 18.54
N ASN A 58 3.47 -23.46 19.13
CA ASN A 58 2.50 -24.30 18.42
C ASN A 58 1.36 -23.44 17.84
N TYR A 59 0.48 -24.05 17.02
CA TYR A 59 -0.59 -23.32 16.34
C TYR A 59 -1.55 -22.65 17.31
N GLN A 60 -1.95 -23.34 18.38
CA GLN A 60 -2.88 -22.81 19.37
C GLN A 60 -2.20 -21.73 20.23
N GLY A 61 -0.90 -21.84 20.46
CA GLY A 61 -0.08 -20.82 21.11
C GLY A 61 -0.05 -19.51 20.32
N MET A 62 0.09 -19.59 18.99
CA MET A 62 0.03 -18.42 18.11
C MET A 62 -1.33 -17.71 18.24
N PHE A 63 -2.44 -18.43 18.14
CA PHE A 63 -3.77 -17.83 18.31
C PHE A 63 -3.96 -17.22 19.70
N ALA A 64 -3.45 -17.89 20.74
CA ALA A 64 -3.51 -17.37 22.11
C ALA A 64 -2.66 -16.11 22.30
N ARG A 65 -1.45 -16.05 21.71
CA ARG A 65 -0.58 -14.88 21.73
C ARG A 65 -1.28 -13.66 21.11
N VAL A 66 -1.82 -13.84 19.91
CA VAL A 66 -2.50 -12.77 19.18
C VAL A 66 -3.76 -12.31 19.92
N ALA A 67 -4.57 -13.25 20.40
CA ALA A 67 -5.76 -12.95 21.18
C ALA A 67 -5.44 -12.15 22.45
N SER A 68 -4.41 -12.58 23.19
CA SER A 68 -3.98 -11.92 24.44
C SER A 68 -3.48 -10.50 24.18
N TYR A 69 -2.75 -10.30 23.09
CA TYR A 69 -2.14 -9.00 22.78
C TYR A 69 -3.18 -7.93 22.44
N PHE A 70 -4.20 -8.28 21.66
CA PHE A 70 -5.21 -7.33 21.17
C PHE A 70 -6.46 -7.24 22.06
N SER A 71 -6.53 -7.98 23.15
CA SER A 71 -7.67 -7.94 24.06
C SER A 71 -7.51 -6.91 25.19
N GLU A 72 -8.63 -6.52 25.76
CA GLU A 72 -8.72 -5.63 26.91
C GLU A 72 -8.66 -6.40 28.24
N ASP A 73 -9.27 -7.57 28.27
CA ASP A 73 -9.36 -8.46 29.44
C ASP A 73 -9.29 -9.94 29.05
N ALA A 74 -9.26 -10.83 30.04
CA ALA A 74 -9.16 -12.27 29.86
C ALA A 74 -10.38 -12.89 29.14
N ASN A 75 -11.58 -12.36 29.36
CA ASN A 75 -12.79 -12.84 28.69
C ASN A 75 -12.79 -12.46 27.20
N HIS A 76 -12.34 -11.25 26.90
CA HIS A 76 -12.16 -10.79 25.52
C HIS A 76 -11.09 -11.64 24.83
N ALA A 77 -9.96 -11.88 25.46
CA ALA A 77 -8.89 -12.74 24.94
C ALA A 77 -9.40 -14.16 24.63
N GLN A 78 -10.13 -14.77 25.56
CA GLN A 78 -10.69 -16.10 25.34
C GLN A 78 -11.66 -16.14 24.15
N ARG A 79 -12.56 -15.15 24.03
CA ARG A 79 -13.48 -15.06 22.88
C ARG A 79 -12.73 -14.91 21.56
N LEU A 80 -11.71 -14.03 21.49
CA LEU A 80 -10.90 -13.88 20.28
C LEU A 80 -10.18 -15.18 19.90
N TYR A 81 -9.58 -15.84 20.87
CA TYR A 81 -8.95 -17.15 20.68
C TYR A 81 -9.95 -18.18 20.15
N ASP A 82 -11.12 -18.28 20.79
CA ASP A 82 -12.15 -19.25 20.40
C ASP A 82 -12.62 -19.03 18.95
N TYR A 83 -12.77 -17.79 18.51
CA TYR A 83 -13.17 -17.48 17.14
C TYR A 83 -12.06 -17.79 16.14
N MET A 84 -10.81 -17.43 16.44
CA MET A 84 -9.67 -17.71 15.56
C MET A 84 -9.40 -19.21 15.46
N SER A 85 -9.36 -19.92 16.59
CA SER A 85 -9.06 -21.35 16.65
C SER A 85 -10.15 -22.23 16.01
N LYS A 86 -11.39 -21.74 15.90
CA LYS A 86 -12.50 -22.36 15.17
C LYS A 86 -12.61 -21.90 13.70
N HIS A 87 -11.70 -21.04 13.25
CA HIS A 87 -11.71 -20.42 11.92
C HIS A 87 -12.96 -19.60 11.60
N TRP A 88 -13.67 -19.11 12.63
CA TRP A 88 -14.80 -18.21 12.46
C TRP A 88 -14.36 -16.77 12.17
N PHE A 89 -13.16 -16.42 12.61
CA PHE A 89 -12.50 -15.15 12.40
C PHE A 89 -11.00 -15.38 12.18
N MET A 90 -10.47 -14.85 11.07
CA MET A 90 -9.06 -14.94 10.77
C MET A 90 -8.48 -13.55 10.55
N PRO A 91 -7.59 -13.08 11.45
CA PRO A 91 -6.88 -11.83 11.27
C PRO A 91 -5.94 -11.86 10.06
N SER A 92 -5.61 -10.68 9.57
CA SER A 92 -4.64 -10.53 8.47
C SER A 92 -3.24 -11.00 8.88
N THR A 93 -2.43 -11.36 7.88
CA THR A 93 -1.05 -11.81 8.07
C THR A 93 -0.23 -10.97 9.05
N PRO A 94 -0.20 -9.61 8.97
CA PRO A 94 0.60 -8.83 9.91
C PRO A 94 0.15 -8.96 11.37
N ILE A 95 -1.13 -9.13 11.60
CA ILE A 95 -1.66 -9.34 12.95
C ILE A 95 -1.24 -10.69 13.49
N LEU A 96 -1.38 -11.76 12.71
CA LEU A 96 -1.00 -13.12 13.13
C LEU A 96 0.50 -13.28 13.30
N SER A 97 1.31 -12.74 12.40
CA SER A 97 2.77 -12.90 12.44
C SER A 97 3.44 -11.98 13.44
N ASN A 98 2.96 -10.75 13.59
CA ASN A 98 3.64 -9.70 14.35
C ASN A 98 2.95 -9.34 15.67
N GLY A 99 1.66 -9.66 15.83
CA GLY A 99 0.91 -9.35 17.06
C GLY A 99 1.55 -9.99 18.29
N GLY A 100 1.83 -9.17 19.31
CA GLY A 100 2.52 -9.61 20.52
C GLY A 100 4.02 -9.88 20.34
N THR A 101 4.63 -9.38 19.27
CA THR A 101 6.06 -9.55 18.96
C THR A 101 6.70 -8.23 18.59
N ASN A 102 8.03 -8.21 18.48
CA ASN A 102 8.82 -7.09 17.94
C ASN A 102 9.24 -7.31 16.48
N ARG A 103 8.66 -8.30 15.78
CA ARG A 103 9.03 -8.64 14.39
C ARG A 103 8.69 -7.54 13.39
N GLY A 104 7.61 -6.80 13.63
CA GLY A 104 7.12 -5.78 12.71
C GLY A 104 5.85 -5.11 13.22
N LEU A 105 5.17 -4.39 12.31
CA LEU A 105 3.91 -3.73 12.62
C LEU A 105 2.73 -4.70 12.47
N PRO A 106 1.66 -4.56 13.26
CA PRO A 106 0.44 -5.37 13.10
C PRO A 106 -0.44 -4.89 11.93
N ILE A 107 0.06 -3.97 11.12
CA ILE A 107 -0.58 -3.44 9.92
C ILE A 107 0.40 -3.53 8.76
N SER A 108 -0.14 -3.65 7.54
CA SER A 108 0.67 -3.73 6.33
C SER A 108 0.22 -2.77 5.22
N CYS A 109 -0.77 -1.92 5.48
CA CYS A 109 -1.40 -1.08 4.47
C CYS A 109 -1.15 0.39 4.78
N PHE A 110 -0.43 1.07 3.89
CA PHE A 110 -0.04 2.46 4.04
C PHE A 110 -0.37 3.26 2.79
N LEU A 111 -0.78 4.51 3.00
CA LEU A 111 -1.11 5.44 1.93
C LEU A 111 -0.35 6.73 2.15
N ASN A 112 0.23 7.27 1.09
CA ASN A 112 0.87 8.58 1.10
C ASN A 112 0.75 9.29 -0.24
N GLU A 113 1.13 10.57 -0.28
CA GLU A 113 1.07 11.37 -1.50
C GLU A 113 2.35 12.19 -1.68
N ALA A 114 2.76 12.36 -2.93
CA ALA A 114 3.87 13.22 -3.29
C ALA A 114 3.39 14.67 -3.36
N ASN A 115 4.05 15.57 -2.62
CA ASN A 115 3.86 17.01 -2.77
C ASN A 115 4.69 17.54 -3.93
N ASP A 116 4.20 18.59 -4.62
CA ASP A 116 4.83 19.18 -5.81
C ASP A 116 6.08 20.00 -5.48
N SER A 117 7.08 19.32 -4.91
CA SER A 117 8.40 19.85 -4.61
C SER A 117 9.42 18.72 -4.55
N LEU A 118 10.70 19.04 -4.80
CA LEU A 118 11.77 18.06 -4.64
C LEU A 118 11.82 17.50 -3.20
N HIS A 119 11.61 18.35 -2.22
CA HIS A 119 11.55 17.94 -0.80
C HIS A 119 10.42 16.93 -0.56
N GLY A 120 9.20 17.21 -1.06
CA GLY A 120 8.07 16.29 -0.90
C GLY A 120 8.28 14.95 -1.61
N ILE A 121 8.95 14.92 -2.75
CA ILE A 121 9.32 13.68 -3.44
C ILE A 121 10.35 12.88 -2.62
N LEU A 122 11.37 13.55 -2.08
CA LEU A 122 12.38 12.91 -1.23
C LEU A 122 11.77 12.36 0.07
N GLU A 123 10.87 13.11 0.69
CA GLU A 123 10.13 12.64 1.88
C GLU A 123 9.31 11.37 1.57
N LEU A 124 8.59 11.35 0.46
CA LEU A 124 7.82 10.18 0.04
C LEU A 124 8.72 8.96 -0.20
N TRP A 125 9.85 9.12 -0.88
CA TRP A 125 10.78 8.01 -1.08
C TRP A 125 11.37 7.50 0.25
N ASN A 126 11.76 8.39 1.14
CA ASN A 126 12.27 8.04 2.46
C ASN A 126 11.22 7.27 3.27
N GLU A 127 9.98 7.75 3.29
CA GLU A 127 8.88 7.09 3.97
C GLU A 127 8.63 5.69 3.39
N ASN A 128 8.59 5.57 2.06
CA ASN A 128 8.36 4.29 1.38
C ASN A 128 9.44 3.25 1.68
N VAL A 129 10.72 3.67 1.78
CA VAL A 129 11.83 2.78 2.17
C VAL A 129 11.58 2.18 3.57
N TRP A 130 11.22 3.02 4.54
CA TRP A 130 10.97 2.55 5.90
C TRP A 130 9.72 1.67 5.99
N LEU A 131 8.65 2.02 5.30
CA LEU A 131 7.41 1.23 5.28
C LEU A 131 7.65 -0.14 4.61
N ALA A 132 8.35 -0.16 3.48
CA ALA A 132 8.70 -1.40 2.78
C ALA A 132 9.59 -2.30 3.64
N SER A 133 10.58 -1.73 4.35
CA SER A 133 11.47 -2.49 5.26
C SER A 133 10.72 -3.17 6.41
N LYS A 134 9.53 -2.67 6.76
CA LYS A 134 8.64 -3.26 7.76
C LYS A 134 7.56 -4.17 7.18
N GLY A 135 7.65 -4.50 5.89
CA GLY A 135 6.69 -5.37 5.19
C GLY A 135 5.39 -4.68 4.81
N GLY A 136 5.38 -3.34 4.75
CA GLY A 136 4.23 -2.55 4.34
C GLY A 136 3.94 -2.66 2.85
N GLY A 137 2.67 -2.85 2.47
CA GLY A 137 2.15 -2.56 1.14
C GLY A 137 1.80 -1.07 1.06
N ILE A 138 2.23 -0.40 0.01
CA ILE A 138 2.17 1.06 -0.08
C ILE A 138 1.33 1.46 -1.28
N GLY A 139 0.43 2.43 -1.10
CA GLY A 139 -0.23 3.15 -2.18
C GLY A 139 0.19 4.61 -2.16
N SER A 140 0.75 5.11 -3.24
CA SER A 140 1.24 6.48 -3.35
C SER A 140 0.49 7.25 -4.43
N TYR A 141 -0.04 8.42 -4.08
CA TYR A 141 -0.68 9.33 -5.03
C TYR A 141 0.33 10.33 -5.60
N TRP A 142 0.43 10.36 -6.92
CA TRP A 142 1.38 11.20 -7.65
C TRP A 142 0.73 12.35 -8.41
N GLY A 143 -0.58 12.46 -8.34
CA GLY A 143 -1.37 13.42 -9.10
C GLY A 143 -1.23 14.89 -8.68
N ASN A 144 -0.48 15.19 -7.61
CA ASN A 144 -0.19 16.57 -7.23
C ASN A 144 1.02 17.15 -7.97
N LEU A 145 1.87 16.29 -8.57
CA LEU A 145 3.07 16.75 -9.26
C LEU A 145 2.73 17.31 -10.63
N ARG A 146 3.33 18.44 -10.96
CA ARG A 146 3.20 19.06 -12.29
C ARG A 146 3.75 18.17 -13.41
N GLY A 147 3.16 18.27 -14.59
CA GLY A 147 3.52 17.50 -15.76
C GLY A 147 4.85 17.93 -16.39
N ILE A 148 5.37 17.07 -17.28
CA ILE A 148 6.61 17.30 -18.03
C ILE A 148 6.60 18.67 -18.72
N GLY A 149 7.73 19.37 -18.69
CA GLY A 149 7.93 20.66 -19.36
C GLY A 149 7.39 21.87 -18.61
N GLU A 150 6.66 21.70 -17.50
CA GLU A 150 6.23 22.82 -16.67
C GLU A 150 7.41 23.50 -15.95
N LYS A 151 7.27 24.79 -15.66
CA LYS A 151 8.35 25.60 -15.07
C LYS A 151 8.66 25.15 -13.64
N VAL A 152 9.97 25.03 -13.35
CA VAL A 152 10.54 24.80 -12.02
C VAL A 152 11.53 25.92 -11.72
N GLY A 153 11.31 26.67 -10.63
CA GLY A 153 12.15 27.83 -10.31
C GLY A 153 12.13 28.91 -11.40
N GLN A 154 13.26 29.59 -11.58
CA GLN A 154 13.35 30.74 -12.50
C GLN A 154 13.65 30.31 -13.96
N ALA A 155 14.36 29.22 -14.20
CA ALA A 155 14.84 28.85 -15.53
C ALA A 155 14.67 27.36 -15.90
N GLY A 156 14.22 26.52 -14.96
CA GLY A 156 14.13 25.09 -15.18
C GLY A 156 12.77 24.63 -15.70
N LYS A 157 12.75 23.44 -16.28
CA LYS A 157 11.53 22.70 -16.63
C LYS A 157 11.58 21.32 -16.00
N THR A 158 10.45 20.82 -15.49
CA THR A 158 10.40 19.46 -14.91
C THR A 158 10.49 18.39 -15.99
N SER A 159 11.11 17.26 -15.63
CA SER A 159 11.11 16.04 -16.42
C SER A 159 9.81 15.22 -16.30
N GLY A 160 8.85 15.74 -15.50
CA GLY A 160 7.57 15.10 -15.26
C GLY A 160 7.58 14.10 -14.10
N VAL A 161 6.49 13.37 -13.95
CA VAL A 161 6.24 12.43 -12.84
C VAL A 161 6.95 11.10 -13.04
N VAL A 162 6.98 10.61 -14.28
CA VAL A 162 7.45 9.25 -14.61
C VAL A 162 8.89 8.96 -14.14
N PRO A 163 9.89 9.85 -14.30
CA PRO A 163 11.25 9.59 -13.80
C PRO A 163 11.32 9.40 -12.28
N PHE A 164 10.51 10.12 -11.53
CA PHE A 164 10.45 9.98 -10.07
C PHE A 164 9.81 8.65 -9.65
N ILE A 165 8.77 8.21 -10.37
CA ILE A 165 8.15 6.88 -10.19
C ILE A 165 9.18 5.79 -10.51
N ARG A 166 10.02 5.95 -11.52
CA ARG A 166 11.09 5.01 -11.84
C ARG A 166 12.09 4.80 -10.70
N VAL A 167 12.46 5.88 -10.00
CA VAL A 167 13.31 5.76 -8.80
C VAL A 167 12.59 4.93 -7.73
N MET A 168 11.31 5.19 -7.50
CA MET A 168 10.51 4.40 -6.55
C MET A 168 10.41 2.93 -6.95
N ASP A 169 10.31 2.61 -8.24
CA ASP A 169 10.33 1.25 -8.76
C ASP A 169 11.59 0.49 -8.30
N SER A 170 12.75 1.12 -8.49
CA SER A 170 14.04 0.55 -8.08
C SER A 170 14.17 0.44 -6.56
N LEU A 171 13.71 1.44 -5.79
CA LEU A 171 13.70 1.41 -4.33
C LEU A 171 12.82 0.27 -3.80
N THR A 172 11.63 0.11 -4.35
CA THR A 172 10.69 -0.95 -3.93
C THR A 172 11.26 -2.34 -4.20
N LEU A 173 11.95 -2.51 -5.33
CA LEU A 173 12.61 -3.78 -5.68
C LEU A 173 13.77 -4.10 -4.73
N ALA A 174 14.55 -3.08 -4.35
CA ALA A 174 15.73 -3.23 -3.49
C ALA A 174 15.37 -3.52 -2.03
N ILE A 175 14.21 -3.04 -1.55
CA ILE A 175 13.81 -3.13 -0.15
C ILE A 175 12.84 -4.30 0.05
N SER A 176 13.15 -5.15 1.03
CA SER A 176 12.27 -6.24 1.45
C SER A 176 12.38 -6.48 2.95
N GLN A 177 11.35 -7.01 3.55
CA GLN A 177 11.37 -7.48 4.94
C GLN A 177 12.00 -8.89 4.99
N GLY A 178 13.31 -8.98 4.84
CA GLY A 178 14.02 -10.26 4.83
C GLY A 178 13.39 -11.27 3.85
N SER A 179 13.23 -12.52 4.28
CA SER A 179 12.55 -13.58 3.50
C SER A 179 11.02 -13.56 3.63
N LEU A 180 10.46 -12.80 4.58
CA LEU A 180 9.05 -12.86 4.93
C LEU A 180 8.14 -12.17 3.91
N ARG A 181 8.52 -10.97 3.44
CA ARG A 181 7.70 -10.19 2.52
C ARG A 181 8.55 -9.26 1.65
N ARG A 182 8.33 -9.28 0.33
CA ARG A 182 8.93 -8.31 -0.59
C ARG A 182 8.21 -6.97 -0.47
N GLY A 183 8.93 -5.87 -0.68
CA GLY A 183 8.34 -4.55 -0.84
C GLY A 183 7.33 -4.58 -1.99
N SER A 184 6.15 -4.01 -1.76
CA SER A 184 5.08 -3.91 -2.75
C SER A 184 4.52 -2.50 -2.70
N ALA A 185 4.43 -1.85 -3.86
CA ALA A 185 3.88 -0.51 -3.95
C ALA A 185 3.05 -0.31 -5.22
N ALA A 186 2.03 0.52 -5.09
CA ALA A 186 1.20 0.99 -6.19
C ALA A 186 1.29 2.51 -6.31
N CYS A 187 1.39 3.00 -7.52
CA CYS A 187 1.36 4.42 -7.87
C CYS A 187 0.02 4.77 -8.50
N TYR A 188 -0.56 5.88 -8.09
CA TYR A 188 -1.84 6.35 -8.62
C TYR A 188 -1.73 7.72 -9.27
N LEU A 189 -2.31 7.86 -10.46
CA LEU A 189 -2.37 9.11 -11.20
C LEU A 189 -3.83 9.37 -11.64
N PRO A 190 -4.32 10.62 -11.53
CA PRO A 190 -5.68 10.92 -11.99
C PRO A 190 -5.76 10.97 -13.53
N ILE A 191 -6.93 10.58 -14.05
CA ILE A 191 -7.21 10.48 -15.49
C ILE A 191 -7.08 11.82 -16.23
N TRP A 192 -7.10 12.94 -15.52
CA TRP A 192 -6.95 14.27 -16.07
C TRP A 192 -5.51 14.81 -16.03
N HIS A 193 -4.54 14.02 -15.50
CA HIS A 193 -3.14 14.45 -15.39
C HIS A 193 -2.48 14.53 -16.77
N PRO A 194 -1.59 15.53 -17.05
CA PRO A 194 -0.94 15.69 -18.35
C PRO A 194 -0.16 14.46 -18.84
N GLU A 195 0.42 13.67 -17.93
CA GLU A 195 1.21 12.48 -18.25
C GLU A 195 0.43 11.16 -18.19
N VAL A 196 -0.90 11.21 -18.12
CA VAL A 196 -1.72 9.99 -17.96
C VAL A 196 -1.52 8.98 -19.10
N GLU A 197 -1.34 9.45 -20.35
CA GLU A 197 -1.15 8.56 -21.50
C GLU A 197 0.17 7.76 -21.39
N GLU A 198 1.24 8.38 -20.90
CA GLU A 198 2.52 7.72 -20.66
C GLU A 198 2.45 6.83 -19.42
N PHE A 199 1.78 7.29 -18.38
CA PHE A 199 1.58 6.53 -17.15
C PHE A 199 0.80 5.23 -17.40
N ILE A 200 -0.18 5.21 -18.29
CA ILE A 200 -0.89 4.00 -18.71
C ILE A 200 0.11 2.96 -19.28
N ASP A 201 1.12 3.40 -20.01
CA ASP A 201 2.10 2.53 -20.65
C ASP A 201 3.32 2.17 -19.77
N LEU A 202 3.33 2.55 -18.49
CA LEU A 202 4.49 2.35 -17.59
C LEU A 202 4.98 0.90 -17.54
N ARG A 203 4.07 -0.07 -17.53
CA ARG A 203 4.40 -1.51 -17.42
C ARG A 203 4.50 -2.22 -18.77
N ARG A 204 4.35 -1.54 -19.88
CA ARG A 204 4.62 -2.14 -21.18
C ARG A 204 6.13 -2.39 -21.32
N PRO A 205 6.58 -3.66 -21.46
CA PRO A 205 8.01 -3.97 -21.47
C PRO A 205 8.67 -3.55 -22.78
N THR A 206 7.90 -3.39 -23.84
CA THR A 206 8.37 -3.08 -25.20
C THR A 206 7.99 -1.67 -25.62
N GLY A 207 8.83 -1.06 -26.45
CA GLY A 207 8.61 0.28 -26.99
C GLY A 207 8.89 1.43 -26.02
N GLY A 208 9.21 2.61 -26.55
CA GLY A 208 9.51 3.82 -25.77
C GLY A 208 10.89 3.80 -25.10
N ASP A 209 11.13 4.83 -24.29
CA ASP A 209 12.37 4.97 -23.51
C ASP A 209 12.35 4.06 -22.28
N PRO A 210 13.31 3.13 -22.10
CA PRO A 210 13.39 2.26 -20.93
C PRO A 210 13.54 3.03 -19.61
N ASN A 211 14.07 4.24 -19.64
CA ASN A 211 14.22 5.09 -18.46
C ASN A 211 12.87 5.70 -18.00
N ARG A 212 11.85 5.57 -18.82
CA ARG A 212 10.49 6.04 -18.54
C ARG A 212 9.51 4.87 -18.34
N LYS A 213 10.01 3.74 -17.86
CA LYS A 213 9.24 2.52 -17.51
C LYS A 213 9.42 2.19 -16.03
N ALA A 214 8.40 1.58 -15.46
CA ALA A 214 8.39 1.06 -14.08
C ALA A 214 7.70 -0.31 -14.07
N LEU A 215 8.48 -1.38 -14.18
CA LEU A 215 7.97 -2.73 -14.44
C LEU A 215 7.65 -3.53 -13.18
N ASN A 216 8.15 -3.07 -12.02
CA ASN A 216 8.00 -3.78 -10.74
C ASN A 216 6.92 -3.17 -9.84
N LEU A 217 6.57 -1.90 -10.05
CA LEU A 217 5.47 -1.25 -9.37
C LEU A 217 4.14 -1.62 -10.01
N HIS A 218 3.12 -1.69 -9.20
CA HIS A 218 1.75 -1.64 -9.67
C HIS A 218 1.33 -0.19 -9.90
N HIS A 219 0.39 0.02 -10.81
CA HIS A 219 -0.12 1.36 -11.05
C HIS A 219 -1.62 1.37 -11.26
N GLY A 220 -2.26 2.49 -10.92
CA GLY A 220 -3.69 2.66 -11.03
C GLY A 220 -4.07 4.05 -11.53
N ILE A 221 -5.16 4.10 -12.26
CA ILE A 221 -5.76 5.35 -12.74
C ILE A 221 -6.94 5.70 -11.85
N VAL A 222 -6.92 6.93 -11.34
CA VAL A 222 -8.02 7.51 -10.57
C VAL A 222 -9.01 8.12 -11.55
N ILE A 223 -10.19 7.54 -11.65
CA ILE A 223 -11.23 7.85 -12.64
C ILE A 223 -12.37 8.58 -11.96
N THR A 224 -12.82 9.68 -12.58
CA THR A 224 -13.98 10.46 -12.13
C THR A 224 -15.25 10.11 -12.92
N ASP A 225 -16.40 10.33 -12.32
CA ASP A 225 -17.70 10.17 -12.98
C ASP A 225 -17.81 11.13 -14.19
N ASP A 226 -17.21 12.33 -14.11
CA ASP A 226 -17.16 13.29 -15.24
C ASP A 226 -16.41 12.71 -16.44
N PHE A 227 -15.30 12.02 -16.21
CA PHE A 227 -14.58 11.33 -17.29
C PHE A 227 -15.45 10.27 -17.95
N MET A 228 -16.14 9.44 -17.14
CA MET A 228 -17.00 8.39 -17.67
C MET A 228 -18.18 8.96 -18.48
N ARG A 229 -18.77 10.05 -18.03
CA ARG A 229 -19.77 10.80 -18.83
C ARG A 229 -19.20 11.32 -20.14
N ALA A 230 -17.97 11.85 -20.12
CA ALA A 230 -17.31 12.30 -21.34
C ALA A 230 -17.00 11.13 -22.31
N VAL A 231 -16.71 9.96 -21.81
CA VAL A 231 -16.54 8.73 -22.61
C VAL A 231 -17.86 8.30 -23.26
N GLU A 232 -18.94 8.30 -22.49
CA GLU A 232 -20.28 7.95 -22.97
C GLU A 232 -20.76 8.88 -24.08
N ASP A 233 -20.58 10.19 -23.87
CA ASP A 233 -20.99 11.26 -24.79
C ASP A 233 -20.01 11.52 -25.93
N ASP A 234 -18.87 10.79 -25.99
CA ASP A 234 -17.77 11.00 -26.97
C ASP A 234 -17.23 12.43 -27.00
N LYS A 235 -17.11 13.04 -25.83
CA LYS A 235 -16.64 14.41 -25.64
C LYS A 235 -15.12 14.50 -25.59
N ASP A 236 -14.63 15.73 -25.72
CA ASP A 236 -13.25 16.08 -25.43
C ASP A 236 -12.98 15.98 -23.94
N TRP A 237 -11.75 15.55 -23.61
CA TRP A 237 -11.22 15.49 -22.26
C TRP A 237 -9.99 16.37 -22.14
N PHE A 238 -9.90 17.12 -21.05
CA PHE A 238 -8.84 18.09 -20.81
C PHE A 238 -7.83 17.55 -19.82
N LEU A 239 -6.59 17.40 -20.26
CA LEU A 239 -5.46 17.12 -19.38
C LEU A 239 -4.95 18.45 -18.83
N LYS A 240 -4.91 18.53 -17.48
CA LYS A 240 -4.72 19.79 -16.75
C LYS A 240 -3.52 19.72 -15.85
N SER A 241 -2.79 20.84 -15.70
CA SER A 241 -1.77 20.98 -14.68
C SER A 241 -2.38 20.86 -13.27
N PRO A 242 -1.81 20.03 -12.39
CA PRO A 242 -2.24 20.00 -10.99
C PRO A 242 -1.95 21.29 -10.24
N LYS A 243 -1.00 22.10 -10.75
CA LYS A 243 -0.53 23.32 -10.09
C LYS A 243 -1.55 24.46 -10.16
N ASP A 244 -2.16 24.66 -11.31
CA ASP A 244 -2.99 25.84 -11.59
C ASP A 244 -4.27 25.52 -12.38
N GLY A 245 -4.48 24.26 -12.74
CA GLY A 245 -5.63 23.81 -13.53
C GLY A 245 -5.55 24.17 -15.02
N ALA A 246 -4.43 24.72 -15.49
CA ALA A 246 -4.26 25.09 -16.91
C ALA A 246 -4.35 23.85 -17.81
N ILE A 247 -5.14 23.96 -18.90
CA ILE A 247 -5.27 22.90 -19.89
C ILE A 247 -3.96 22.80 -20.67
N GLN A 248 -3.34 21.63 -20.62
CA GLN A 248 -2.09 21.34 -21.33
C GLN A 248 -2.31 20.57 -22.63
N LYS A 249 -3.33 19.72 -22.65
CA LYS A 249 -3.68 18.91 -23.81
C LYS A 249 -5.18 18.64 -23.84
N THR A 250 -5.76 18.61 -25.04
CA THR A 250 -7.13 18.15 -25.26
C THR A 250 -7.09 16.87 -26.06
N ILE A 251 -7.82 15.83 -25.59
CA ILE A 251 -7.89 14.53 -26.25
C ILE A 251 -9.35 14.04 -26.24
N LYS A 252 -9.66 13.02 -27.04
CA LYS A 252 -10.98 12.35 -26.98
C LYS A 252 -11.04 11.43 -25.76
N ALA A 253 -12.06 11.61 -24.91
CA ALA A 253 -12.25 10.77 -23.70
C ALA A 253 -12.35 9.29 -24.07
N ARG A 254 -13.12 8.94 -25.10
CA ARG A 254 -13.29 7.57 -25.56
C ARG A 254 -11.99 6.96 -26.07
N SER A 255 -11.15 7.72 -26.77
CA SER A 255 -9.85 7.24 -27.23
C SER A 255 -8.91 6.90 -26.06
N LEU A 256 -8.88 7.77 -25.04
CA LEU A 256 -8.10 7.50 -23.81
C LEU A 256 -8.61 6.27 -23.08
N TRP A 257 -9.94 6.10 -22.98
CA TRP A 257 -10.58 4.94 -22.36
C TRP A 257 -10.23 3.64 -23.09
N ILE A 258 -10.30 3.63 -24.42
CA ILE A 258 -9.93 2.47 -25.24
C ILE A 258 -8.44 2.13 -25.04
N LYS A 259 -7.54 3.14 -25.06
CA LYS A 259 -6.12 2.94 -24.79
C LYS A 259 -5.90 2.27 -23.44
N LEU A 260 -6.55 2.77 -22.40
CA LEU A 260 -6.47 2.24 -21.03
C LEU A 260 -6.93 0.79 -20.96
N LEU A 261 -8.09 0.45 -21.54
CA LEU A 261 -8.61 -0.91 -21.56
C LEU A 261 -7.72 -1.87 -22.36
N THR A 262 -7.20 -1.43 -23.51
CA THR A 262 -6.25 -2.21 -24.32
C THR A 262 -5.00 -2.54 -23.53
N THR A 263 -4.41 -1.54 -22.86
CA THR A 263 -3.23 -1.78 -22.02
C THR A 263 -3.52 -2.74 -20.88
N ARG A 264 -4.71 -2.66 -20.26
CA ARG A 264 -5.12 -3.62 -19.23
C ARG A 264 -5.24 -5.05 -19.73
N ILE A 265 -5.78 -5.25 -20.93
CA ILE A 265 -5.89 -6.58 -21.53
C ILE A 265 -4.49 -7.15 -21.80
N GLU A 266 -3.56 -6.32 -22.27
CA GLU A 266 -2.20 -6.74 -22.60
C GLU A 266 -1.32 -7.01 -21.38
N THR A 267 -1.46 -6.23 -20.31
CA THR A 267 -0.52 -6.24 -19.18
C THR A 267 -1.14 -6.62 -17.84
N GLY A 268 -2.46 -6.68 -17.74
CA GLY A 268 -3.20 -6.82 -16.48
C GLY A 268 -3.35 -5.51 -15.70
N GLU A 269 -2.73 -4.42 -16.13
CA GLU A 269 -2.72 -3.10 -15.46
C GLU A 269 -2.92 -1.97 -16.46
N PRO A 270 -3.27 -0.75 -16.00
CA PRO A 270 -3.42 -0.24 -14.63
C PRO A 270 -4.70 -0.70 -13.92
N TYR A 271 -4.74 -0.58 -12.59
CA TYR A 271 -5.98 -0.66 -11.81
C TYR A 271 -6.90 0.52 -12.15
N LEU A 272 -8.21 0.30 -12.02
CA LEU A 272 -9.22 1.34 -12.19
C LEU A 272 -9.81 1.69 -10.82
N LEU A 273 -9.66 2.95 -10.41
CA LEU A 273 -10.21 3.45 -9.15
C LEU A 273 -11.26 4.52 -9.44
N PHE A 274 -12.54 4.16 -9.33
CA PHE A 274 -13.66 5.07 -9.51
C PHE A 274 -13.84 5.93 -8.25
N ILE A 275 -13.12 7.05 -8.21
CA ILE A 275 -12.87 7.80 -6.98
C ILE A 275 -14.14 8.44 -6.40
N ASP A 276 -15.06 8.88 -7.25
CA ASP A 276 -16.29 9.50 -6.79
C ASP A 276 -17.16 8.48 -6.05
N LYS A 277 -17.26 7.24 -6.59
CA LYS A 277 -17.98 6.14 -5.94
C LYS A 277 -17.33 5.70 -4.63
N VAL A 278 -16.00 5.69 -4.60
CA VAL A 278 -15.26 5.38 -3.35
C VAL A 278 -15.55 6.44 -2.30
N ASN A 279 -15.45 7.73 -2.64
CA ASN A 279 -15.70 8.82 -1.69
C ASN A 279 -17.18 8.94 -1.30
N GLU A 280 -18.10 8.52 -2.16
CA GLU A 280 -19.51 8.39 -1.81
C GLU A 280 -19.73 7.31 -0.75
N ALA A 281 -18.97 6.21 -0.80
CA ALA A 281 -19.12 5.04 0.07
C ALA A 281 -18.34 5.10 1.40
N ILE A 282 -17.44 6.07 1.60
CA ILE A 282 -16.69 6.16 2.88
C ILE A 282 -17.63 6.39 4.07
N PRO A 283 -17.29 5.93 5.28
CA PRO A 283 -18.09 6.10 6.48
C PRO A 283 -18.39 7.57 6.82
N ASN A 284 -19.56 7.84 7.37
CA ASN A 284 -20.01 9.21 7.66
C ASN A 284 -19.05 10.00 8.56
N HIS A 285 -18.44 9.36 9.56
CA HIS A 285 -17.47 10.04 10.43
C HIS A 285 -16.21 10.51 9.68
N GLN A 286 -15.80 9.81 8.63
CA GLN A 286 -14.71 10.26 7.77
C GLN A 286 -15.11 11.44 6.88
N LYS A 287 -16.34 11.40 6.32
CA LYS A 287 -16.91 12.54 5.56
C LYS A 287 -17.00 13.80 6.42
N LEU A 288 -17.50 13.67 7.66
CA LEU A 288 -17.64 14.77 8.59
C LEU A 288 -16.27 15.39 9.00
N SER A 289 -15.21 14.60 9.02
CA SER A 289 -13.85 15.09 9.27
C SER A 289 -13.15 15.63 8.01
N GLY A 290 -13.83 15.69 6.87
CA GLY A 290 -13.27 16.20 5.61
C GLY A 290 -12.27 15.28 4.93
N LEU A 291 -12.20 14.00 5.33
CA LEU A 291 -11.32 13.02 4.71
C LEU A 291 -11.81 12.65 3.31
N GLN A 292 -10.87 12.54 2.39
CA GLN A 292 -11.09 12.07 1.03
C GLN A 292 -10.08 10.98 0.68
N VAL A 293 -10.57 9.93 0.04
CA VAL A 293 -9.73 8.90 -0.56
C VAL A 293 -9.20 9.43 -1.90
N LYS A 294 -7.90 9.32 -2.14
CA LYS A 294 -7.24 9.70 -3.40
C LYS A 294 -6.61 8.51 -4.12
N MET A 295 -6.31 7.43 -3.38
CA MET A 295 -5.64 6.25 -3.88
C MET A 295 -6.08 5.02 -3.10
N SER A 296 -5.60 3.85 -3.54
CA SER A 296 -5.67 2.61 -2.78
C SER A 296 -4.26 2.04 -2.59
N ASN A 297 -4.14 0.96 -1.82
CA ASN A 297 -2.87 0.25 -1.71
C ASN A 297 -3.01 -1.20 -2.18
N LEU A 298 -1.87 -1.90 -2.17
CA LEU A 298 -1.79 -3.33 -2.42
C LEU A 298 -1.27 -4.02 -1.16
N CYS A 299 -1.95 -5.05 -0.75
CA CYS A 299 -1.49 -5.97 0.28
C CYS A 299 -0.89 -7.22 -0.34
#